data_c1929fbcac362ca6100aa5fa25be2303
#
_entry.id   c1929fbcac362ca6100aa5fa25be2303
#
_cell.length_a   1.000
_cell.length_b   1.000
_cell.length_c   1.000
_cell.angle_alpha   90.00
_cell.angle_beta   90.00
_cell.angle_gamma   90.00
#
_symmetry.space_group_name_H-M   'P 1'
#
loop_
_entity.id
_entity.type
_entity.pdbx_description
1 polymer ?
#
loop_
_entity_poly.entity_id
_entity_poly.type
_entity_poly.pdbx_seq_one_letter_code
_entity_poly.pdbx_strand_id
1 'polypeptide(L)'
;MCAACHGPEGNSVIPVNPKLAQQHPEYLIKQLQEFKSGKRVNPIMVGMAAPLSDQDMKNIAYFVGSKTSAPNTSKDKDLQALGERIYRGGIADRQIPACAGCHSPNGAGIPAQFPRLAGQQADYAVIQLTAFRDGVRLNSQQMTGVAAKMNDREIKAVADYVAGLPKP
;
A
#
# COMPACT_ATOMS: atom_id res chain seq x y z
N MET A 1 -18.01 11.50 1.54
CA MET A 1 -17.17 11.54 0.34
C MET A 1 -16.24 10.33 0.26
N CYS A 2 -15.29 10.13 1.17
CA CYS A 2 -14.29 9.05 1.10
C CYS A 2 -14.86 7.63 1.32
N ALA A 3 -15.87 7.51 2.19
CA ALA A 3 -16.44 6.23 2.61
C ALA A 3 -17.09 5.42 1.47
N ALA A 4 -17.57 6.07 0.42
CA ALA A 4 -18.18 5.38 -0.72
C ALA A 4 -17.20 4.43 -1.43
N CYS A 5 -15.90 4.77 -1.46
CA CYS A 5 -14.86 3.99 -2.11
C CYS A 5 -13.96 3.24 -1.12
N HIS A 6 -13.72 3.82 0.06
CA HIS A 6 -12.79 3.27 1.05
C HIS A 6 -13.47 2.63 2.27
N GLY A 7 -14.81 2.59 2.30
CA GLY A 7 -15.60 2.11 3.43
C GLY A 7 -15.74 3.15 4.54
N PRO A 8 -16.77 3.04 5.41
CA PRO A 8 -17.11 4.07 6.42
C PRO A 8 -15.99 4.30 7.44
N GLU A 9 -15.20 3.29 7.74
CA GLU A 9 -14.06 3.36 8.68
C GLU A 9 -12.71 3.13 7.97
N GLY A 10 -12.67 3.32 6.65
CA GLY A 10 -11.47 3.06 5.86
C GLY A 10 -11.22 1.58 5.57
N ASN A 11 -12.19 0.71 5.79
CA ASN A 11 -12.13 -0.71 5.46
C ASN A 11 -12.83 -0.98 4.12
N SER A 12 -12.14 -0.67 3.01
CA SER A 12 -12.66 -0.92 1.67
C SER A 12 -12.93 -2.41 1.45
N VAL A 13 -14.08 -2.70 0.83
CA VAL A 13 -14.42 -4.03 0.31
C VAL A 13 -14.20 -4.12 -1.20
N ILE A 14 -13.82 -3.02 -1.83
CA ILE A 14 -13.55 -2.95 -3.28
C ILE A 14 -12.07 -3.30 -3.50
N PRO A 15 -11.76 -4.37 -4.24
CA PRO A 15 -10.38 -4.90 -4.32
C PRO A 15 -9.33 -3.93 -4.85
N VAL A 16 -9.72 -3.01 -5.73
CA VAL A 16 -8.81 -2.01 -6.33
C VAL A 16 -8.68 -0.74 -5.50
N ASN A 17 -9.53 -0.55 -4.49
CA ASN A 17 -9.47 0.60 -3.59
C ASN A 17 -8.78 0.22 -2.29
N PRO A 18 -7.78 0.98 -1.83
CA PRO A 18 -7.04 0.60 -0.63
C PRO A 18 -7.88 0.68 0.65
N LYS A 19 -7.57 -0.22 1.58
CA LYS A 19 -7.91 -0.03 2.97
C LYS A 19 -7.06 1.09 3.54
N LEU A 20 -7.69 2.02 4.25
CA LEU A 20 -7.05 3.15 4.91
C LEU A 20 -7.00 2.96 6.43
N ALA A 21 -7.87 2.09 6.97
CA ALA A 21 -7.91 1.76 8.38
C ALA A 21 -6.55 1.27 8.89
N GLN A 22 -6.12 1.79 10.04
CA GLN A 22 -4.85 1.45 10.68
C GLN A 22 -3.59 1.78 9.87
N GLN A 23 -3.72 2.60 8.81
CA GLN A 23 -2.56 3.13 8.10
C GLN A 23 -1.95 4.28 8.89
N HIS A 24 -0.65 4.47 8.77
CA HIS A 24 0.07 5.56 9.44
C HIS A 24 -0.44 6.92 8.97
N PRO A 25 -0.88 7.81 9.88
CA PRO A 25 -1.43 9.11 9.52
C PRO A 25 -0.49 9.96 8.68
N GLU A 26 0.82 9.96 8.99
CA GLU A 26 1.83 10.72 8.25
C GLU A 26 1.95 10.25 6.79
N TYR A 27 1.85 8.94 6.57
CA TYR A 27 1.81 8.38 5.23
C TYR A 27 0.55 8.82 4.46
N LEU A 28 -0.61 8.80 5.11
CA LEU A 28 -1.87 9.23 4.50
C LEU A 28 -1.84 10.72 4.15
N ILE A 29 -1.34 11.58 5.05
CA ILE A 29 -1.16 13.02 4.81
C ILE A 29 -0.28 13.24 3.59
N LYS A 30 0.89 12.58 3.56
CA LYS A 30 1.81 12.64 2.42
C LYS A 30 1.12 12.25 1.11
N GLN A 31 0.36 11.16 1.10
CA GLN A 31 -0.33 10.70 -0.11
C GLN A 31 -1.39 11.71 -0.57
N LEU A 32 -2.20 12.27 0.34
CA LEU A 32 -3.22 13.27 0.01
C LEU A 32 -2.58 14.54 -0.55
N GLN A 33 -1.50 15.03 0.06
CA GLN A 33 -0.74 16.18 -0.43
C GLN A 33 -0.14 15.91 -1.82
N GLU A 34 0.39 14.72 -2.05
CA GLU A 34 1.00 14.35 -3.33
C GLU A 34 -0.04 14.11 -4.44
N PHE A 35 -1.25 13.65 -4.12
CA PHE A 35 -2.36 13.66 -5.05
C PHE A 35 -2.79 15.09 -5.40
N LYS A 36 -2.91 15.97 -4.40
CA LYS A 36 -3.29 17.38 -4.62
C LYS A 36 -2.27 18.14 -5.46
N SER A 37 -0.98 17.90 -5.26
CA SER A 37 0.11 18.53 -6.02
C SER A 37 0.39 17.90 -7.38
N GLY A 38 -0.22 16.73 -7.69
CA GLY A 38 0.03 15.99 -8.91
C GLY A 38 1.32 15.14 -8.89
N LYS A 39 2.05 15.11 -7.77
CA LYS A 39 3.25 14.28 -7.63
C LYS A 39 2.93 12.77 -7.61
N ARG A 40 1.75 12.41 -7.10
CA ARG A 40 1.15 11.09 -7.24
C ARG A 40 -0.08 11.20 -8.12
N VAL A 41 -0.07 10.50 -9.26
CA VAL A 41 -1.15 10.59 -10.24
C VAL A 41 -2.15 9.46 -10.03
N ASN A 42 -3.41 9.84 -9.84
CA ASN A 42 -4.59 8.99 -9.95
C ASN A 42 -5.77 9.89 -10.25
N PRO A 43 -6.47 9.72 -11.38
CA PRO A 43 -7.51 10.66 -11.83
C PRO A 43 -8.61 10.91 -10.79
N ILE A 44 -9.02 9.86 -10.06
CA ILE A 44 -10.05 9.98 -9.02
C ILE A 44 -9.49 10.70 -7.80
N MET A 45 -8.34 10.26 -7.28
CA MET A 45 -7.79 10.79 -6.04
C MET A 45 -7.26 12.22 -6.17
N VAL A 46 -6.76 12.61 -7.34
CA VAL A 46 -6.41 14.02 -7.63
C VAL A 46 -7.65 14.92 -7.46
N GLY A 47 -8.79 14.53 -8.04
CA GLY A 47 -10.05 15.26 -7.88
C GLY A 47 -10.55 15.28 -6.42
N MET A 48 -10.42 14.17 -5.71
CA MET A 48 -10.86 14.06 -4.30
C MET A 48 -9.99 14.88 -3.35
N ALA A 49 -8.69 14.95 -3.59
CA ALA A 49 -7.74 15.68 -2.76
C ALA A 49 -7.70 17.20 -3.04
N ALA A 50 -8.08 17.62 -4.24
CA ALA A 50 -8.01 19.01 -4.68
C ALA A 50 -8.68 20.01 -3.71
N PRO A 51 -9.93 19.79 -3.21
CA PRO A 51 -10.61 20.72 -2.31
C PRO A 51 -10.13 20.67 -0.86
N LEU A 52 -9.32 19.68 -0.46
CA LEU A 52 -8.92 19.48 0.93
C LEU A 52 -7.89 20.52 1.38
N SER A 53 -8.10 21.10 2.55
CA SER A 53 -7.07 21.84 3.27
C SER A 53 -6.08 20.91 3.95
N ASP A 54 -4.93 21.41 4.37
CA ASP A 54 -3.96 20.63 5.16
C ASP A 54 -4.58 20.11 6.46
N GLN A 55 -5.48 20.89 7.07
CA GLN A 55 -6.17 20.47 8.28
C GLN A 55 -7.17 19.33 8.00
N ASP A 56 -7.89 19.38 6.86
CA ASP A 56 -8.77 18.27 6.45
C ASP A 56 -7.98 16.99 6.23
N MET A 57 -6.83 17.08 5.56
CA MET A 57 -5.94 15.93 5.32
C MET A 57 -5.47 15.29 6.63
N LYS A 58 -5.09 16.12 7.62
CA LYS A 58 -4.73 15.64 8.97
C LYS A 58 -5.91 14.98 9.66
N ASN A 59 -7.06 15.62 9.68
CA ASN A 59 -8.26 15.09 10.34
C ASN A 59 -8.67 13.74 9.74
N ILE A 60 -8.70 13.62 8.42
CA ILE A 60 -9.02 12.38 7.72
C ILE A 60 -7.99 11.29 8.05
N ALA A 61 -6.70 11.62 7.97
CA ALA A 61 -5.61 10.66 8.19
C ALA A 61 -5.63 10.09 9.61
N TYR A 62 -5.77 10.93 10.61
CA TYR A 62 -5.85 10.49 12.00
C TYR A 62 -7.14 9.73 12.28
N PHE A 63 -8.27 10.13 11.70
CA PHE A 63 -9.53 9.42 11.85
C PHE A 63 -9.44 7.98 11.32
N VAL A 64 -9.04 7.79 10.06
CA VAL A 64 -8.96 6.43 9.48
C VAL A 64 -7.78 5.63 10.06
N GLY A 65 -6.67 6.30 10.38
CA GLY A 65 -5.51 5.66 11.01
C GLY A 65 -5.81 5.10 12.39
N SER A 66 -6.76 5.69 13.15
CA SER A 66 -7.20 5.20 14.46
C SER A 66 -8.15 4.00 14.38
N LYS A 67 -8.65 3.67 13.17
CA LYS A 67 -9.59 2.55 12.99
C LYS A 67 -8.87 1.22 12.89
N THR A 68 -9.53 0.16 13.34
CA THR A 68 -9.00 -1.20 13.20
C THR A 68 -9.16 -1.68 11.75
N SER A 69 -8.07 -2.11 11.14
CA SER A 69 -8.12 -2.74 9.82
C SER A 69 -8.81 -4.09 9.90
N ALA A 70 -9.83 -4.29 9.09
CA ALA A 70 -10.47 -5.59 8.94
C ALA A 70 -9.46 -6.60 8.37
N PRO A 71 -9.47 -7.87 8.82
CA PRO A 71 -8.59 -8.90 8.28
C PRO A 71 -8.85 -9.10 6.79
N ASN A 72 -7.81 -9.56 6.09
CA ASN A 72 -7.91 -10.05 4.74
C ASN A 72 -7.20 -11.41 4.69
N THR A 73 -7.29 -12.12 3.58
CA THR A 73 -6.69 -13.46 3.43
C THR A 73 -5.93 -13.54 2.11
N SER A 74 -4.84 -14.29 2.13
CA SER A 74 -4.21 -14.80 0.91
C SER A 74 -5.19 -15.73 0.21
N LYS A 75 -5.34 -15.57 -1.09
CA LYS A 75 -6.30 -16.34 -1.90
C LYS A 75 -5.63 -17.39 -2.77
N ASP A 76 -4.35 -17.21 -3.06
CA ASP A 76 -3.58 -18.06 -3.96
C ASP A 76 -2.51 -18.83 -3.20
N LYS A 77 -2.81 -20.09 -2.87
CA LYS A 77 -1.90 -20.98 -2.13
C LYS A 77 -0.60 -21.27 -2.90
N ASP A 78 -0.65 -21.29 -4.22
CA ASP A 78 0.51 -21.58 -5.06
C ASP A 78 1.49 -20.41 -5.09
N LEU A 79 0.97 -19.18 -4.96
CA LEU A 79 1.78 -17.96 -4.89
C LEU A 79 2.25 -17.62 -3.47
N GLN A 80 1.58 -18.14 -2.44
CA GLN A 80 1.85 -17.76 -1.04
C GLN A 80 3.31 -18.04 -0.64
N ALA A 81 3.83 -19.24 -0.95
CA ALA A 81 5.21 -19.59 -0.62
C ALA A 81 6.24 -18.74 -1.35
N LEU A 82 5.97 -18.38 -2.60
CA LEU A 82 6.81 -17.45 -3.36
C LEU A 82 6.75 -16.04 -2.75
N GLY A 83 5.56 -15.56 -2.45
CA GLY A 83 5.33 -14.26 -1.83
C GLY A 83 6.04 -14.13 -0.49
N GLU A 84 5.96 -15.15 0.35
CA GLU A 84 6.66 -15.20 1.65
C GLU A 84 8.18 -15.12 1.48
N ARG A 85 8.75 -15.93 0.58
CA ARG A 85 10.20 -15.90 0.34
C ARG A 85 10.67 -14.52 -0.11
N ILE A 86 9.96 -13.89 -1.05
CA ILE A 86 10.32 -12.55 -1.53
C ILE A 86 10.14 -11.52 -0.42
N TYR A 87 9.02 -11.56 0.30
CA TYR A 87 8.75 -10.60 1.37
C TYR A 87 9.81 -10.65 2.47
N ARG A 88 10.22 -11.86 2.89
CA ARG A 88 11.17 -12.07 3.98
C ARG A 88 12.63 -12.06 3.57
N GLY A 89 12.95 -12.52 2.36
CA GLY A 89 14.33 -12.73 1.90
C GLY A 89 14.75 -11.89 0.69
N GLY A 90 13.81 -11.28 -0.02
CA GLY A 90 14.10 -10.60 -1.27
C GLY A 90 14.48 -11.57 -2.40
N ILE A 91 15.17 -11.06 -3.42
CA ILE A 91 15.72 -11.83 -4.54
C ILE A 91 17.15 -11.35 -4.77
N ALA A 92 18.11 -12.06 -4.19
CA ALA A 92 19.52 -11.63 -4.14
C ALA A 92 20.14 -11.44 -5.53
N ASP A 93 19.91 -12.38 -6.43
CA ASP A 93 20.49 -12.35 -7.81
C ASP A 93 20.11 -11.10 -8.59
N ARG A 94 18.96 -10.50 -8.26
CA ARG A 94 18.48 -9.27 -8.89
C ARG A 94 18.55 -8.06 -7.97
N GLN A 95 19.19 -8.20 -6.81
CA GLN A 95 19.31 -7.11 -5.83
C GLN A 95 17.96 -6.51 -5.44
N ILE A 96 16.94 -7.37 -5.28
CA ILE A 96 15.65 -6.98 -4.71
C ILE A 96 15.73 -7.24 -3.21
N PRO A 97 15.68 -6.19 -2.38
CA PRO A 97 15.75 -6.35 -0.92
C PRO A 97 14.50 -7.02 -0.38
N ALA A 98 14.61 -7.60 0.82
CA ALA A 98 13.45 -8.10 1.56
C ALA A 98 12.49 -6.96 1.90
N CYS A 99 11.21 -7.10 1.55
CA CYS A 99 10.18 -6.12 1.86
C CYS A 99 10.05 -5.89 3.37
N ALA A 100 10.23 -6.96 4.15
CA ALA A 100 10.19 -6.95 5.60
C ALA A 100 11.21 -6.01 6.25
N GLY A 101 12.31 -5.70 5.58
CA GLY A 101 13.33 -4.77 6.09
C GLY A 101 12.83 -3.35 6.26
N CYS A 102 11.90 -2.92 5.40
CA CYS A 102 11.29 -1.58 5.46
C CYS A 102 9.85 -1.63 5.99
N HIS A 103 9.08 -2.65 5.60
CA HIS A 103 7.67 -2.74 5.95
C HIS A 103 7.38 -3.60 7.19
N SER A 104 8.40 -4.00 7.93
CA SER A 104 8.36 -4.86 9.11
C SER A 104 8.00 -6.33 8.80
N PRO A 105 8.45 -7.30 9.59
CA PRO A 105 8.19 -8.72 9.34
C PRO A 105 6.71 -9.11 9.32
N ASN A 106 5.88 -8.38 10.07
CA ASN A 106 4.42 -8.54 10.13
C ASN A 106 3.64 -7.59 9.21
N GLY A 107 4.33 -6.79 8.39
CA GLY A 107 3.69 -5.83 7.50
C GLY A 107 3.14 -4.58 8.19
N ALA A 108 3.51 -4.32 9.43
CA ALA A 108 3.05 -3.14 10.17
C ALA A 108 3.58 -1.82 9.59
N GLY A 109 4.69 -1.86 8.89
CA GLY A 109 5.42 -0.67 8.43
C GLY A 109 6.21 -0.01 9.55
N ILE A 110 6.72 1.18 9.27
CA ILE A 110 7.42 2.04 10.23
C ILE A 110 6.77 3.42 10.14
N PRO A 111 6.15 3.93 11.23
CA PRO A 111 5.48 5.22 11.23
C PRO A 111 6.34 6.32 10.62
N ALA A 112 5.71 7.22 9.86
CA ALA A 112 6.30 8.32 9.11
C ALA A 112 7.28 7.93 7.98
N GLN A 113 7.76 6.69 7.92
CA GLN A 113 8.75 6.26 6.93
C GLN A 113 8.16 5.29 5.90
N PHE A 114 7.62 4.17 6.36
CA PHE A 114 7.14 3.11 5.48
C PHE A 114 5.70 2.70 5.84
N PRO A 115 4.80 2.58 4.84
CA PRO A 115 3.40 2.28 5.11
C PRO A 115 3.21 0.85 5.62
N ARG A 116 2.11 0.68 6.37
CA ARG A 116 1.54 -0.63 6.67
C ARG A 116 1.09 -1.31 5.39
N LEU A 117 1.42 -2.59 5.23
CA LEU A 117 1.00 -3.45 4.13
C LEU A 117 0.06 -4.58 4.58
N ALA A 118 0.16 -5.00 5.85
CA ALA A 118 -0.60 -6.13 6.38
C ALA A 118 -2.11 -5.93 6.20
N GLY A 119 -2.76 -6.93 5.62
CA GLY A 119 -4.20 -6.93 5.38
C GLY A 119 -4.68 -6.03 4.25
N GLN A 120 -3.78 -5.42 3.47
CA GLN A 120 -4.13 -4.59 2.33
C GLN A 120 -4.78 -5.43 1.22
N GLN A 121 -5.59 -4.80 0.36
CA GLN A 121 -6.17 -5.43 -0.82
C GLN A 121 -5.07 -5.89 -1.78
N ALA A 122 -5.07 -7.18 -2.16
CA ALA A 122 -4.06 -7.74 -3.05
C ALA A 122 -4.08 -7.05 -4.43
N ASP A 123 -5.26 -6.83 -5.01
CA ASP A 123 -5.38 -6.18 -6.32
C ASP A 123 -4.83 -4.74 -6.29
N TYR A 124 -5.12 -4.00 -5.21
CA TYR A 124 -4.52 -2.68 -5.02
C TYR A 124 -2.99 -2.76 -4.91
N ALA A 125 -2.46 -3.71 -4.17
CA ALA A 125 -1.00 -3.90 -4.04
C ALA A 125 -0.35 -4.24 -5.38
N VAL A 126 -0.98 -5.10 -6.20
CA VAL A 126 -0.54 -5.39 -7.58
C VAL A 126 -0.50 -4.12 -8.41
N ILE A 127 -1.59 -3.34 -8.41
CA ILE A 127 -1.68 -2.08 -9.17
C ILE A 127 -0.55 -1.12 -8.76
N GLN A 128 -0.29 -0.98 -7.46
CA GLN A 128 0.73 -0.04 -6.98
C GLN A 128 2.15 -0.50 -7.31
N LEU A 129 2.47 -1.78 -7.13
CA LEU A 129 3.79 -2.32 -7.50
C LEU A 129 4.03 -2.22 -9.01
N THR A 130 3.02 -2.52 -9.81
CA THR A 130 3.08 -2.35 -11.27
C THR A 130 3.28 -0.87 -11.64
N ALA A 131 2.55 0.04 -11.01
CA ALA A 131 2.69 1.48 -11.26
C ALA A 131 4.09 2.01 -10.88
N PHE A 132 4.70 1.51 -9.81
CA PHE A 132 6.09 1.82 -9.47
C PHE A 132 7.07 1.25 -10.50
N ARG A 133 6.87 0.00 -10.92
CA ARG A 133 7.72 -0.66 -11.92
C ARG A 133 7.69 0.07 -13.27
N ASP A 134 6.51 0.43 -13.71
CA ASP A 134 6.26 0.99 -15.04
C ASP A 134 6.45 2.52 -15.07
N GLY A 135 6.89 3.14 -13.98
CA GLY A 135 7.17 4.58 -13.91
C GLY A 135 5.93 5.47 -13.91
N VAL A 136 4.76 4.93 -13.61
CA VAL A 136 3.50 5.70 -13.46
C VAL A 136 3.42 6.33 -12.07
N ARG A 137 3.85 5.60 -11.03
CA ARG A 137 3.94 6.10 -9.66
C ARG A 137 5.40 6.38 -9.31
N LEU A 138 5.75 7.66 -9.15
CA LEU A 138 7.14 8.11 -8.98
C LEU A 138 7.40 8.77 -7.62
N ASN A 139 6.44 8.71 -6.70
CA ASN A 139 6.53 9.42 -5.41
C ASN A 139 7.33 8.68 -4.32
N SER A 140 8.06 7.63 -4.68
CA SER A 140 9.02 6.92 -3.84
C SER A 140 10.12 6.29 -4.69
N GLN A 141 11.33 6.85 -4.62
CA GLN A 141 12.49 6.32 -5.35
C GLN A 141 12.83 4.89 -4.90
N GLN A 142 12.70 4.59 -3.59
CA GLN A 142 12.95 3.26 -3.07
C GLN A 142 12.02 2.23 -3.71
N MET A 143 10.71 2.51 -3.72
CA MET A 143 9.73 1.58 -4.30
C MET A 143 9.87 1.46 -5.82
N THR A 144 10.19 2.54 -6.52
CA THR A 144 10.49 2.50 -7.95
C THR A 144 11.70 1.59 -8.23
N GLY A 145 12.78 1.74 -7.45
CA GLY A 145 13.97 0.91 -7.60
C GLY A 145 13.75 -0.57 -7.30
N VAL A 146 12.93 -0.88 -6.28
CA VAL A 146 12.57 -2.26 -5.93
C VAL A 146 11.67 -2.88 -7.00
N ALA A 147 10.59 -2.21 -7.35
CA ALA A 147 9.58 -2.74 -8.27
C ALA A 147 10.09 -2.87 -9.71
N ALA A 148 11.00 -2.00 -10.16
CA ALA A 148 11.57 -2.02 -11.51
C ALA A 148 12.17 -3.38 -11.90
N LYS A 149 12.59 -4.16 -10.92
CA LYS A 149 13.24 -5.46 -11.11
C LYS A 149 12.29 -6.65 -10.95
N MET A 150 11.03 -6.43 -10.60
CA MET A 150 10.05 -7.48 -10.33
C MET A 150 9.27 -7.86 -11.59
N ASN A 151 8.99 -9.13 -11.78
CA ASN A 151 8.06 -9.61 -12.80
C ASN A 151 6.62 -9.71 -12.26
N ASP A 152 5.65 -9.94 -13.17
CA ASP A 152 4.22 -9.99 -12.81
C ASP A 152 3.89 -11.07 -11.79
N ARG A 153 4.51 -12.25 -11.89
CA ARG A 153 4.28 -13.35 -10.96
C ARG A 153 4.76 -13.01 -9.55
N GLU A 154 5.90 -12.37 -9.44
CA GLU A 154 6.47 -11.94 -8.16
C GLU A 154 5.65 -10.83 -7.52
N ILE A 155 5.19 -9.86 -8.33
CA ILE A 155 4.28 -8.79 -7.87
C ILE A 155 3.00 -9.40 -7.32
N LYS A 156 2.35 -10.32 -8.06
CA LYS A 156 1.14 -11.01 -7.60
C LYS A 156 1.38 -11.82 -6.33
N ALA A 157 2.50 -12.53 -6.26
CA ALA A 157 2.84 -13.36 -5.10
C ALA A 157 3.02 -12.52 -3.83
N VAL A 158 3.79 -11.44 -3.90
CA VAL A 158 3.99 -10.54 -2.75
C VAL A 158 2.70 -9.84 -2.36
N ALA A 159 1.89 -9.39 -3.33
CA ALA A 159 0.61 -8.74 -3.08
C ALA A 159 -0.38 -9.66 -2.36
N ASP A 160 -0.49 -10.91 -2.78
CA ASP A 160 -1.34 -11.92 -2.13
C ASP A 160 -0.82 -12.25 -0.72
N TYR A 161 0.50 -12.39 -0.55
CA TYR A 161 1.10 -12.65 0.75
C TYR A 161 0.82 -11.52 1.77
N VAL A 162 1.02 -10.24 1.38
CA VAL A 162 0.78 -9.13 2.32
C VAL A 162 -0.70 -8.95 2.67
N ALA A 163 -1.60 -9.34 1.77
CA ALA A 163 -3.03 -9.36 2.06
C ALA A 163 -3.37 -10.34 3.20
N GLY A 164 -2.68 -11.48 3.25
CA GLY A 164 -2.84 -12.51 4.28
C GLY A 164 -2.00 -12.31 5.54
N LEU A 165 -1.16 -11.28 5.62
CA LEU A 165 -0.36 -11.04 6.83
C LEU A 165 -1.24 -10.78 8.04
N PRO A 166 -0.90 -11.35 9.21
CA PRO A 166 -1.64 -11.15 10.45
C PRO A 166 -1.59 -9.68 10.88
N LYS A 167 -2.57 -9.31 11.68
CA LYS A 167 -2.54 -8.02 12.38
C LYS A 167 -1.32 -7.96 13.29
N PRO A 168 -0.67 -6.81 13.41
CA PRO A 168 0.37 -6.62 14.42
C PRO A 168 -0.18 -6.73 15.84
#